data_0b9872f899979f4348b59ae3a9653d31
#
_entry.id   0b9872f899979f4348b59ae3a9653d31
#
_cell.length_a   1.000
_cell.length_b   1.000
_cell.length_c   1.000
_cell.angle_alpha   90.00
_cell.angle_beta   90.00
_cell.angle_gamma   90.00
#
_symmetry.space_group_name_H-M   'P 1'
#
loop_
_entity.id
_entity.type
_entity.pdbx_description
1 polymer ?
#
loop_
_entity_poly.entity_id
_entity_poly.type
_entity_poly.pdbx_seq_one_letter_code
_entity_poly.pdbx_strand_id
1 'polypeptide(L)'
;KQIEEIQYSDCAGSILLGTEMEAGDLKPFLNLPIPVVLLDAYFETVPCNCVLINNVQGAYLAARHLIRTCKTQPGYLRSAYPISNFTERSSGFYKAIRASGMSSSRSIVHSLTPSMEGAYADMLEIIKNEEELASCYFADNDLIAVGAIKALKENGYRIPQDIGIVGFDNLPLGSVIEPALTTIHVPKQYMGEAAAQKLIDLLNTPGQPPTKTEVSTMLVKRGTV
;
A
#
# COMPACT_ATOMS: atom_id res chain seq x y z
N LYS A 1 7.88 -26.49 -5.18
CA LYS A 1 7.42 -26.92 -3.84
C LYS A 1 5.94 -26.59 -3.62
N GLN A 2 5.52 -25.32 -3.58
CA GLN A 2 4.09 -24.96 -3.37
C GLN A 2 3.15 -25.55 -4.43
N ILE A 3 3.54 -25.52 -5.70
CA ILE A 3 2.75 -26.08 -6.81
C ILE A 3 2.62 -27.60 -6.67
N GLU A 4 3.68 -28.29 -6.32
CA GLU A 4 3.66 -29.73 -6.06
C GLU A 4 2.76 -30.07 -4.87
N GLU A 5 2.84 -29.28 -3.79
CA GLU A 5 1.95 -29.45 -2.63
C GLU A 5 0.46 -29.29 -3.01
N ILE A 6 0.12 -28.33 -3.86
CA ILE A 6 -1.24 -28.15 -4.37
C ILE A 6 -1.66 -29.32 -5.28
N GLN A 7 -0.77 -29.79 -6.17
CA GLN A 7 -1.05 -30.90 -7.08
C GLN A 7 -1.30 -32.24 -6.39
N TYR A 8 -0.66 -32.46 -5.24
CA TYR A 8 -0.81 -33.70 -4.45
C TYR A 8 -1.82 -33.58 -3.32
N SER A 9 -2.46 -32.42 -3.13
CA SER A 9 -3.52 -32.22 -2.16
C SER A 9 -4.91 -32.37 -2.81
N ASP A 10 -5.91 -32.81 -2.04
CA ASP A 10 -7.32 -32.80 -2.46
C ASP A 10 -7.93 -31.37 -2.46
N CYS A 11 -7.14 -30.40 -2.91
CA CYS A 11 -7.51 -29.00 -2.89
C CYS A 11 -8.45 -28.69 -4.06
N ALA A 12 -9.67 -28.21 -3.78
CA ALA A 12 -10.64 -27.88 -4.79
C ALA A 12 -10.36 -26.57 -5.54
N GLY A 13 -9.55 -25.66 -4.97
CA GLY A 13 -9.17 -24.38 -5.53
C GLY A 13 -8.12 -23.66 -4.70
N SER A 14 -7.55 -22.55 -5.19
CA SER A 14 -6.48 -21.83 -4.51
C SER A 14 -6.69 -20.31 -4.53
N ILE A 15 -6.34 -19.66 -3.41
CA ILE A 15 -6.20 -18.20 -3.32
C ILE A 15 -4.73 -17.90 -3.11
N LEU A 16 -4.13 -17.11 -4.01
CA LEU A 16 -2.72 -16.76 -3.99
C LEU A 16 -2.55 -15.30 -3.59
N LEU A 17 -1.80 -15.03 -2.52
CA LEU A 17 -1.36 -13.67 -2.21
C LEU A 17 -0.24 -13.29 -3.18
N GLY A 18 -0.51 -12.30 -4.04
CA GLY A 18 0.34 -11.96 -5.17
C GLY A 18 1.16 -10.68 -5.01
N THR A 19 1.17 -10.06 -3.81
CA THR A 19 1.77 -8.74 -3.57
C THR A 19 3.20 -8.60 -4.09
N GLU A 20 4.01 -9.67 -3.97
CA GLU A 20 5.41 -9.71 -4.39
C GLU A 20 5.65 -10.60 -5.63
N MET A 21 4.57 -11.13 -6.25
CA MET A 21 4.68 -11.99 -7.43
C MET A 21 4.86 -11.16 -8.70
N GLU A 22 5.59 -11.75 -9.65
CA GLU A 22 5.63 -11.29 -11.03
C GLU A 22 4.65 -12.11 -11.92
N ALA A 23 4.33 -11.59 -13.10
CA ALA A 23 3.43 -12.27 -14.04
C ALA A 23 3.91 -13.69 -14.43
N GLY A 24 5.24 -13.91 -14.41
CA GLY A 24 5.86 -15.21 -14.66
C GLY A 24 5.56 -16.25 -13.60
N ASP A 25 5.51 -15.81 -12.33
CA ASP A 25 5.26 -16.68 -11.17
C ASP A 25 3.83 -17.20 -11.12
N LEU A 26 2.87 -16.44 -11.67
CA LEU A 26 1.46 -16.82 -11.69
C LEU A 26 1.15 -17.93 -12.72
N LYS A 27 1.84 -17.95 -13.86
CA LYS A 27 1.56 -18.89 -14.96
C LYS A 27 1.51 -20.37 -14.55
N PRO A 28 2.43 -20.89 -13.73
CA PRO A 28 2.37 -22.28 -13.29
C PRO A 28 1.11 -22.63 -12.47
N PHE A 29 0.60 -21.67 -11.69
CA PHE A 29 -0.64 -21.86 -10.91
C PHE A 29 -1.88 -21.87 -11.79
N LEU A 30 -1.92 -21.05 -12.84
CA LEU A 30 -3.05 -21.01 -13.80
C LEU A 30 -3.13 -22.28 -14.68
N ASN A 31 -2.06 -23.06 -14.75
CA ASN A 31 -2.03 -24.36 -15.46
C ASN A 31 -2.54 -25.52 -14.60
N LEU A 32 -2.84 -25.28 -13.32
CA LEU A 32 -3.43 -26.30 -12.46
C LEU A 32 -4.88 -26.59 -12.86
N PRO A 33 -5.37 -27.83 -12.68
CA PRO A 33 -6.75 -28.22 -13.02
C PRO A 33 -7.78 -27.72 -11.99
N ILE A 34 -7.46 -26.70 -11.22
CA ILE A 34 -8.30 -26.09 -10.17
C ILE A 34 -8.42 -24.59 -10.39
N PRO A 35 -9.52 -23.96 -9.98
CA PRO A 35 -9.66 -22.51 -10.06
C PRO A 35 -8.67 -21.80 -9.11
N VAL A 36 -8.14 -20.69 -9.61
CA VAL A 36 -7.19 -19.82 -8.87
C VAL A 36 -7.74 -18.41 -8.81
N VAL A 37 -7.70 -17.80 -7.63
CA VAL A 37 -7.99 -16.38 -7.41
C VAL A 37 -6.75 -15.69 -6.87
N LEU A 38 -6.31 -14.63 -7.55
CA LEU A 38 -5.18 -13.82 -7.12
C LEU A 38 -5.68 -12.76 -6.12
N LEU A 39 -4.98 -12.60 -5.01
CA LEU A 39 -5.29 -11.61 -3.97
C LEU A 39 -4.17 -10.57 -3.91
N ASP A 40 -4.55 -9.29 -3.85
CA ASP A 40 -3.67 -8.13 -3.70
C ASP A 40 -2.64 -7.93 -4.83
N ALA A 41 -2.92 -8.46 -6.03
CA ALA A 41 -2.14 -8.19 -7.24
C ALA A 41 -3.00 -8.36 -8.50
N TYR A 42 -2.52 -7.77 -9.61
CA TYR A 42 -3.10 -7.88 -10.94
C TYR A 42 -2.01 -7.73 -12.00
N PHE A 43 -2.09 -8.53 -13.04
CA PHE A 43 -1.16 -8.49 -14.18
C PHE A 43 -1.94 -8.29 -15.48
N GLU A 44 -1.73 -7.15 -16.16
CA GLU A 44 -2.45 -6.81 -17.40
C GLU A 44 -2.30 -7.85 -18.50
N THR A 45 -1.16 -8.52 -18.55
CA THR A 45 -0.84 -9.51 -19.59
C THR A 45 -1.30 -10.93 -19.27
N VAL A 46 -1.85 -11.16 -18.06
CA VAL A 46 -2.24 -12.50 -17.58
C VAL A 46 -3.70 -12.47 -17.15
N PRO A 47 -4.65 -12.98 -17.98
CA PRO A 47 -6.05 -13.05 -17.59
C PRO A 47 -6.25 -13.97 -16.39
N CYS A 48 -6.62 -13.42 -15.25
CA CYS A 48 -6.91 -14.17 -14.02
C CYS A 48 -8.01 -13.49 -13.21
N ASN A 49 -8.69 -14.28 -12.38
CA ASN A 49 -9.59 -13.71 -11.38
C ASN A 49 -8.77 -13.09 -10.26
N CYS A 50 -9.05 -11.85 -9.92
CA CYS A 50 -8.31 -11.17 -8.85
C CYS A 50 -9.18 -10.26 -7.99
N VAL A 51 -8.76 -10.12 -6.73
CA VAL A 51 -9.31 -9.16 -5.77
C VAL A 51 -8.16 -8.31 -5.26
N LEU A 52 -8.28 -7.00 -5.41
CA LEU A 52 -7.25 -6.03 -5.03
C LEU A 52 -7.89 -4.77 -4.44
N ILE A 53 -7.05 -3.91 -3.86
CA ILE A 53 -7.48 -2.60 -3.38
C ILE A 53 -7.24 -1.52 -4.42
N ASN A 54 -8.00 -0.43 -4.32
CA ASN A 54 -7.75 0.77 -5.11
C ASN A 54 -6.63 1.61 -4.47
N ASN A 55 -5.37 1.21 -4.72
CA ASN A 55 -4.18 1.92 -4.24
C ASN A 55 -4.13 3.37 -4.73
N VAL A 56 -4.51 3.61 -5.98
CA VAL A 56 -4.55 4.96 -6.59
C VAL A 56 -5.53 5.86 -5.83
N GLN A 57 -6.73 5.36 -5.52
CA GLN A 57 -7.73 6.11 -4.75
C GLN A 57 -7.23 6.40 -3.33
N GLY A 58 -6.67 5.40 -2.65
CA GLY A 58 -6.18 5.55 -1.28
C GLY A 58 -5.09 6.61 -1.16
N ALA A 59 -4.05 6.52 -1.99
CA ALA A 59 -2.98 7.50 -2.00
C ALA A 59 -3.46 8.91 -2.42
N TYR A 60 -4.42 9.00 -3.35
CA TYR A 60 -5.08 10.26 -3.69
C TYR A 60 -5.78 10.88 -2.47
N LEU A 61 -6.52 10.08 -1.69
CA LEU A 61 -7.21 10.54 -0.48
C LEU A 61 -6.21 11.03 0.58
N ALA A 62 -5.11 10.29 0.78
CA ALA A 62 -4.04 10.66 1.72
C ALA A 62 -3.39 12.01 1.34
N ALA A 63 -2.90 12.12 0.10
CA ALA A 63 -2.26 13.34 -0.38
C ALA A 63 -3.21 14.54 -0.37
N ARG A 64 -4.47 14.36 -0.80
CA ARG A 64 -5.48 15.41 -0.75
C ARG A 64 -5.78 15.86 0.69
N HIS A 65 -5.77 14.94 1.66
CA HIS A 65 -5.93 15.27 3.07
C HIS A 65 -4.78 16.15 3.56
N LEU A 66 -3.52 15.75 3.30
CA LEU A 66 -2.32 16.53 3.62
C LEU A 66 -2.39 17.95 3.03
N ILE A 67 -2.67 18.09 1.74
CA ILE A 67 -2.76 19.38 1.06
C ILE A 67 -3.81 20.29 1.73
N ARG A 68 -4.97 19.73 2.09
CA ARG A 68 -6.06 20.51 2.70
C ARG A 68 -5.79 20.91 4.14
N THR A 69 -5.12 20.05 4.91
CA THR A 69 -4.86 20.28 6.34
C THR A 69 -3.60 21.11 6.54
N CYS A 70 -2.51 20.74 5.91
CA CYS A 70 -1.20 21.41 6.08
C CYS A 70 -1.07 22.68 5.20
N LYS A 71 -1.95 22.88 4.20
CA LYS A 71 -1.94 24.02 3.26
C LYS A 71 -0.62 24.19 2.49
N THR A 72 0.09 23.10 2.28
CA THR A 72 1.38 23.04 1.58
C THR A 72 1.44 21.82 0.68
N GLN A 73 2.48 21.75 -0.16
CA GLN A 73 2.73 20.58 -0.99
C GLN A 73 3.38 19.47 -0.14
N PRO A 74 2.76 18.28 -0.05
CA PRO A 74 3.34 17.18 0.69
C PRO A 74 4.57 16.59 0.00
N GLY A 75 5.52 16.11 0.81
CA GLY A 75 6.57 15.19 0.41
C GLY A 75 6.06 13.74 0.37
N TYR A 76 6.94 12.84 -0.04
CA TYR A 76 6.63 11.42 -0.19
C TYR A 76 7.73 10.54 0.40
N LEU A 77 7.38 9.75 1.41
CA LEU A 77 8.22 8.68 1.97
C LEU A 77 7.92 7.40 1.19
N ARG A 78 8.66 7.22 0.11
CA ARG A 78 8.47 6.13 -0.85
C ARG A 78 9.21 4.88 -0.38
N SER A 79 8.62 3.70 -0.60
CA SER A 79 9.32 2.43 -0.45
C SER A 79 10.54 2.35 -1.40
N ALA A 80 11.67 1.90 -0.87
CA ALA A 80 12.84 1.55 -1.67
C ALA A 80 12.62 0.25 -2.48
N TYR A 81 11.59 -0.55 -2.12
CA TYR A 81 11.24 -1.78 -2.82
C TYR A 81 10.19 -1.52 -3.91
N PRO A 82 10.46 -1.92 -5.16
CA PRO A 82 9.52 -1.71 -6.27
C PRO A 82 8.50 -2.86 -6.34
N ILE A 83 7.29 -2.64 -5.82
CA ILE A 83 6.13 -3.52 -6.06
C ILE A 83 5.00 -2.72 -6.73
N SER A 84 4.10 -3.43 -7.42
CA SER A 84 2.99 -2.82 -8.16
C SER A 84 2.13 -1.90 -7.29
N ASN A 85 1.81 -2.32 -6.06
CA ASN A 85 1.02 -1.55 -5.11
C ASN A 85 1.63 -0.18 -4.79
N PHE A 86 2.95 -0.11 -4.58
CA PHE A 86 3.64 1.16 -4.32
C PHE A 86 3.71 2.06 -5.57
N THR A 87 3.82 1.45 -6.76
CA THR A 87 3.73 2.20 -8.02
C THR A 87 2.36 2.84 -8.21
N GLU A 88 1.29 2.12 -7.88
CA GLU A 88 -0.08 2.63 -7.91
C GLU A 88 -0.31 3.72 -6.85
N ARG A 89 0.22 3.55 -5.61
CA ARG A 89 0.17 4.58 -4.56
C ARG A 89 0.90 5.85 -5.00
N SER A 90 2.07 5.73 -5.61
CA SER A 90 2.80 6.85 -6.22
C SER A 90 1.96 7.58 -7.27
N SER A 91 1.30 6.83 -8.16
CA SER A 91 0.39 7.39 -9.17
C SER A 91 -0.74 8.20 -8.54
N GLY A 92 -1.38 7.66 -7.49
CA GLY A 92 -2.45 8.32 -6.73
C GLY A 92 -1.98 9.61 -6.04
N PHE A 93 -0.80 9.56 -5.39
CA PHE A 93 -0.18 10.72 -4.76
C PHE A 93 0.03 11.85 -5.77
N TYR A 94 0.71 11.58 -6.88
CA TYR A 94 0.96 12.60 -7.89
C TYR A 94 -0.30 13.06 -8.63
N LYS A 95 -1.32 12.22 -8.73
CA LYS A 95 -2.64 12.63 -9.22
C LYS A 95 -3.26 13.72 -8.33
N ALA A 96 -3.16 13.58 -7.00
CA ALA A 96 -3.67 14.58 -6.06
C ALA A 96 -2.88 15.90 -6.13
N ILE A 97 -1.55 15.83 -6.25
CA ILE A 97 -0.67 16.99 -6.45
C ILE A 97 -1.10 17.78 -7.68
N ARG A 98 -1.21 17.13 -8.85
CA ARG A 98 -1.63 17.79 -10.10
C ARG A 98 -3.06 18.33 -10.04
N ALA A 99 -3.98 17.58 -9.45
CA ALA A 99 -5.38 18.02 -9.28
C ALA A 99 -5.53 19.24 -8.37
N SER A 100 -4.51 19.53 -7.54
CA SER A 100 -4.45 20.72 -6.67
C SER A 100 -3.69 21.90 -7.31
N GLY A 101 -3.32 21.80 -8.60
CA GLY A 101 -2.58 22.84 -9.32
C GLY A 101 -1.09 22.93 -8.96
N MET A 102 -0.55 21.90 -8.28
CA MET A 102 0.84 21.84 -7.84
C MET A 102 1.72 21.06 -8.85
N SER A 103 3.02 21.38 -8.89
CA SER A 103 3.99 20.66 -9.75
C SER A 103 4.51 19.42 -9.05
N SER A 104 4.39 18.25 -9.72
CA SER A 104 4.91 16.99 -9.19
C SER A 104 6.43 17.01 -8.93
N SER A 105 7.20 17.82 -9.67
CA SER A 105 8.64 17.93 -9.49
C SER A 105 9.09 18.69 -8.23
N ARG A 106 8.17 19.32 -7.53
CA ARG A 106 8.45 20.07 -6.30
C ARG A 106 8.18 19.28 -5.02
N SER A 107 7.67 18.06 -5.11
CA SER A 107 7.52 17.19 -3.95
C SER A 107 8.88 16.63 -3.54
N ILE A 108 9.25 16.81 -2.29
CA ILE A 108 10.43 16.19 -1.68
C ILE A 108 10.14 14.69 -1.54
N VAL A 109 11.04 13.84 -2.04
CA VAL A 109 10.86 12.38 -2.04
C VAL A 109 12.07 11.73 -1.40
N HIS A 110 11.83 10.99 -0.31
CA HIS A 110 12.83 10.14 0.30
C HIS A 110 12.47 8.67 0.10
N SER A 111 13.45 7.84 -0.27
CA SER A 111 13.27 6.40 -0.42
C SER A 111 13.68 5.70 0.86
N LEU A 112 12.74 4.97 1.49
CA LEU A 112 12.94 4.31 2.76
C LEU A 112 12.68 2.80 2.63
N THR A 113 13.37 2.01 3.42
CA THR A 113 13.16 0.56 3.54
C THR A 113 11.75 0.31 4.11
N PRO A 114 10.93 -0.58 3.51
CA PRO A 114 9.54 -0.80 3.91
C PRO A 114 9.38 -1.69 5.16
N SER A 115 10.20 -1.45 6.17
CA SER A 115 10.10 -2.00 7.52
C SER A 115 10.23 -0.86 8.54
N MET A 116 9.76 -1.05 9.76
CA MET A 116 9.82 -0.02 10.79
C MET A 116 11.27 0.32 11.15
N GLU A 117 12.10 -0.69 11.32
CA GLU A 117 13.52 -0.54 11.70
C GLU A 117 14.33 0.08 10.56
N GLY A 118 14.09 -0.38 9.31
CA GLY A 118 14.78 0.16 8.14
C GLY A 118 14.39 1.60 7.86
N ALA A 119 13.10 1.93 7.88
CA ALA A 119 12.62 3.30 7.68
C ALA A 119 13.12 4.26 8.80
N TYR A 120 13.24 3.77 10.02
CA TYR A 120 13.85 4.52 11.12
C TYR A 120 15.32 4.83 10.82
N ALA A 121 16.11 3.82 10.44
CA ALA A 121 17.53 4.00 10.13
C ALA A 121 17.75 4.93 8.94
N ASP A 122 17.00 4.74 7.85
CA ASP A 122 17.09 5.57 6.65
C ASP A 122 16.70 7.03 6.95
N MET A 123 15.65 7.26 7.74
CA MET A 123 15.24 8.62 8.12
C MET A 123 16.28 9.30 9.04
N LEU A 124 16.96 8.56 9.92
CA LEU A 124 18.07 9.09 10.71
C LEU A 124 19.23 9.57 9.83
N GLU A 125 19.57 8.82 8.78
CA GLU A 125 20.64 9.25 7.84
C GLU A 125 20.21 10.49 7.04
N ILE A 126 18.96 10.60 6.62
CA ILE A 126 18.41 11.80 5.96
C ILE A 126 18.56 13.02 6.87
N ILE A 127 18.17 12.91 8.14
CA ILE A 127 18.29 14.01 9.12
C ILE A 127 19.74 14.38 9.36
N LYS A 128 20.61 13.39 9.55
CA LYS A 128 22.04 13.58 9.80
C LYS A 128 22.78 14.25 8.63
N ASN A 129 22.34 13.94 7.40
CA ASN A 129 22.88 14.55 6.20
C ASN A 129 22.28 15.94 5.91
N GLU A 130 21.42 16.46 6.79
CA GLU A 130 20.75 17.76 6.64
C GLU A 130 19.96 17.87 5.31
N GLU A 131 19.40 16.76 4.84
CA GLU A 131 18.56 16.79 3.64
C GLU A 131 17.29 17.63 3.87
N GLU A 132 16.80 18.27 2.80
CA GLU A 132 15.58 19.07 2.87
C GLU A 132 14.38 18.22 3.28
N LEU A 133 13.63 18.65 4.32
CA LEU A 133 12.43 17.99 4.79
C LEU A 133 11.18 18.77 4.39
N ALA A 134 10.14 18.05 3.98
CA ALA A 134 8.81 18.62 3.79
C ALA A 134 8.10 18.79 5.15
N SER A 135 7.22 19.77 5.25
CA SER A 135 6.38 19.97 6.44
C SER A 135 5.25 18.93 6.59
N CYS A 136 5.01 18.10 5.60
CA CYS A 136 4.14 16.94 5.70
C CYS A 136 4.48 15.88 4.65
N TYR A 137 4.19 14.60 4.96
CA TYR A 137 4.49 13.47 4.11
C TYR A 137 3.34 12.48 3.96
N PHE A 138 3.19 11.94 2.77
CA PHE A 138 2.54 10.66 2.55
C PHE A 138 3.61 9.54 2.60
N ALA A 139 3.36 8.47 3.33
CA ALA A 139 4.21 7.29 3.38
C ALA A 139 3.52 6.10 2.69
N ASP A 140 4.29 5.31 1.94
CA ASP A 140 3.77 4.16 1.18
C ASP A 140 3.05 3.13 2.05
N ASN A 141 3.48 2.96 3.31
CA ASN A 141 2.77 2.13 4.28
C ASN A 141 2.97 2.63 5.72
N ASP A 142 2.25 2.02 6.67
CA ASP A 142 2.30 2.39 8.08
C ASP A 142 3.65 2.06 8.73
N LEU A 143 4.39 1.05 8.27
CA LEU A 143 5.70 0.70 8.81
C LEU A 143 6.72 1.80 8.50
N ILE A 144 6.73 2.28 7.25
CA ILE A 144 7.54 3.44 6.84
C ILE A 144 7.15 4.67 7.66
N ALA A 145 5.85 4.94 7.79
CA ALA A 145 5.36 6.10 8.54
C ALA A 145 5.82 6.07 10.00
N VAL A 146 5.67 4.94 10.70
CA VAL A 146 6.04 4.80 12.13
C VAL A 146 7.54 4.87 12.33
N GLY A 147 8.32 4.22 11.46
CA GLY A 147 9.79 4.32 11.52
C GLY A 147 10.28 5.76 11.36
N ALA A 148 9.76 6.48 10.36
CA ALA A 148 10.07 7.88 10.13
C ALA A 148 9.63 8.78 11.28
N ILE A 149 8.41 8.61 11.83
CA ILE A 149 7.91 9.36 12.98
C ILE A 149 8.85 9.19 14.19
N LYS A 150 9.30 7.95 14.45
CA LYS A 150 10.22 7.69 15.55
C LYS A 150 11.54 8.45 15.38
N ALA A 151 12.17 8.37 14.22
CA ALA A 151 13.42 9.08 13.92
C ALA A 151 13.27 10.60 14.03
N LEU A 152 12.20 11.17 13.47
CA LEU A 152 11.91 12.59 13.55
C LEU A 152 11.72 13.07 14.99
N LYS A 153 10.93 12.36 15.81
CA LYS A 153 10.69 12.71 17.22
C LYS A 153 11.97 12.66 18.07
N GLU A 154 12.80 11.65 17.88
CA GLU A 154 14.09 11.53 18.60
C GLU A 154 15.07 12.65 18.21
N ASN A 155 14.89 13.30 17.05
CA ASN A 155 15.66 14.46 16.61
C ASN A 155 14.95 15.81 16.80
N GLY A 156 13.94 15.85 17.68
CA GLY A 156 13.31 17.08 18.14
C GLY A 156 12.17 17.62 17.29
N TYR A 157 11.78 16.93 16.19
CA TYR A 157 10.61 17.33 15.41
C TYR A 157 9.31 16.93 16.10
N ARG A 158 8.37 17.84 16.17
CA ARG A 158 7.05 17.61 16.76
C ARG A 158 6.07 17.13 15.67
N ILE A 159 5.35 16.06 15.95
CA ILE A 159 4.31 15.51 15.08
C ILE A 159 2.94 15.79 15.73
N PRO A 160 2.02 16.48 15.06
CA PRO A 160 2.07 16.98 13.68
C PRO A 160 2.58 18.43 13.52
N GLN A 161 2.99 19.12 14.57
CA GLN A 161 3.20 20.58 14.57
C GLN A 161 4.29 21.02 13.57
N ASP A 162 5.39 20.30 13.49
CA ASP A 162 6.49 20.59 12.57
C ASP A 162 6.38 19.76 11.28
N ILE A 163 6.00 18.47 11.41
CA ILE A 163 5.86 17.56 10.27
C ILE A 163 4.60 16.69 10.44
N GLY A 164 3.66 16.79 9.50
CA GLY A 164 2.48 15.92 9.44
C GLY A 164 2.75 14.65 8.64
N ILE A 165 2.22 13.49 9.04
CA ILE A 165 2.44 12.21 8.32
C ILE A 165 1.13 11.44 8.17
N VAL A 166 0.85 10.96 6.94
CA VAL A 166 -0.22 10.01 6.63
C VAL A 166 0.40 8.71 6.12
N GLY A 167 0.02 7.59 6.74
CA GLY A 167 0.41 6.24 6.33
C GLY A 167 -0.58 5.57 5.39
N PHE A 168 -0.41 4.25 5.21
CA PHE A 168 -1.27 3.38 4.43
C PHE A 168 -1.29 1.98 5.07
N ASP A 169 -2.42 1.28 5.05
CA ASP A 169 -2.75 -0.08 5.50
C ASP A 169 -3.59 -0.14 6.79
N ASN A 170 -3.60 0.89 7.63
CA ASN A 170 -4.25 0.92 8.95
C ASN A 170 -3.86 -0.28 9.82
N LEU A 171 -2.56 -0.46 10.01
CA LEU A 171 -2.03 -1.49 10.91
C LEU A 171 -2.31 -1.15 12.37
N PRO A 172 -2.49 -2.16 13.26
CA PRO A 172 -2.69 -1.93 14.70
C PRO A 172 -1.61 -1.06 15.34
N LEU A 173 -0.36 -1.19 14.89
CA LEU A 173 0.79 -0.38 15.33
C LEU A 173 0.51 1.13 15.23
N GLY A 174 -0.16 1.59 14.19
CA GLY A 174 -0.47 3.00 14.00
C GLY A 174 -1.43 3.58 15.04
N SER A 175 -2.20 2.75 15.74
CA SER A 175 -3.12 3.18 16.80
C SER A 175 -2.49 3.28 18.19
N VAL A 176 -1.32 2.65 18.39
CA VAL A 176 -0.65 2.61 19.70
C VAL A 176 0.50 3.62 19.83
N ILE A 177 0.94 4.22 18.73
CA ILE A 177 1.92 5.31 18.79
C ILE A 177 1.25 6.62 19.22
N GLU A 178 2.04 7.55 19.77
CA GLU A 178 1.57 8.88 20.17
C GLU A 178 2.34 9.98 19.43
N PRO A 179 1.64 10.84 18.64
CA PRO A 179 0.21 10.78 18.31
C PRO A 179 -0.14 9.58 17.42
N ALA A 180 -1.39 9.09 17.51
CA ALA A 180 -1.87 7.98 16.70
C ALA A 180 -1.88 8.33 15.20
N LEU A 181 -1.46 7.38 14.35
CA LEU A 181 -1.22 7.57 12.92
C LEU A 181 -2.51 7.76 12.13
N THR A 182 -2.64 8.87 11.44
CA THR A 182 -3.60 9.06 10.34
C THR A 182 -3.15 8.19 9.16
N THR A 183 -4.06 7.38 8.62
CA THR A 183 -3.68 6.37 7.61
C THR A 183 -4.83 6.03 6.66
N ILE A 184 -4.55 5.29 5.60
CA ILE A 184 -5.55 4.72 4.71
C ILE A 184 -5.90 3.30 5.19
N HIS A 185 -7.17 3.06 5.47
CA HIS A 185 -7.66 1.74 5.82
C HIS A 185 -7.84 0.87 4.59
N VAL A 186 -7.21 -0.29 4.61
CA VAL A 186 -7.38 -1.40 3.67
C VAL A 186 -8.31 -2.42 4.32
N PRO A 187 -9.50 -2.70 3.75
CA PRO A 187 -10.45 -3.64 4.33
C PRO A 187 -10.05 -5.10 4.06
N LYS A 188 -8.96 -5.55 4.69
CA LYS A 188 -8.30 -6.85 4.45
C LYS A 188 -9.24 -8.04 4.65
N GLN A 189 -10.10 -7.98 5.67
CA GLN A 189 -11.09 -9.03 5.92
C GLN A 189 -12.06 -9.15 4.74
N TYR A 190 -12.63 -8.04 4.28
CA TYR A 190 -13.54 -8.03 3.14
C TYR A 190 -12.86 -8.52 1.86
N MET A 191 -11.59 -8.19 1.64
CA MET A 191 -10.82 -8.70 0.50
C MET A 191 -10.71 -10.23 0.54
N GLY A 192 -10.42 -10.80 1.73
CA GLY A 192 -10.38 -12.25 1.93
C GLY A 192 -11.73 -12.91 1.68
N GLU A 193 -12.80 -12.32 2.20
CA GLU A 193 -14.18 -12.78 1.98
C GLU A 193 -14.55 -12.73 0.48
N ALA A 194 -14.24 -11.64 -0.21
CA ALA A 194 -14.49 -11.48 -1.64
C ALA A 194 -13.70 -12.50 -2.49
N ALA A 195 -12.45 -12.77 -2.12
CA ALA A 195 -11.62 -13.77 -2.80
C ALA A 195 -12.17 -15.19 -2.58
N ALA A 196 -12.60 -15.53 -1.35
CA ALA A 196 -13.19 -16.80 -1.04
C ALA A 196 -14.54 -16.99 -1.77
N GLN A 197 -15.41 -15.97 -1.78
CA GLN A 197 -16.66 -16.01 -2.52
C GLN A 197 -16.43 -16.20 -4.00
N LYS A 198 -15.47 -15.47 -4.59
CA LYS A 198 -15.10 -15.63 -6.01
C LYS A 198 -14.63 -17.05 -6.31
N LEU A 199 -13.84 -17.66 -5.43
CA LEU A 199 -13.39 -19.04 -5.59
C LEU A 199 -14.57 -20.03 -5.57
N ILE A 200 -15.50 -19.85 -4.62
CA ILE A 200 -16.73 -20.66 -4.54
C ILE A 200 -17.58 -20.53 -5.80
N ASP A 201 -17.72 -19.31 -6.34
CA ASP A 201 -18.48 -19.07 -7.58
C ASP A 201 -17.86 -19.79 -8.77
N LEU A 202 -16.53 -19.82 -8.88
CA LEU A 202 -15.79 -20.55 -9.92
C LEU A 202 -15.94 -22.07 -9.80
N LEU A 203 -16.00 -22.60 -8.57
CA LEU A 203 -16.25 -24.01 -8.32
C LEU A 203 -17.68 -24.42 -8.72
N ASN A 204 -18.66 -23.57 -8.43
CA ASN A 204 -20.07 -23.84 -8.72
C ASN A 204 -20.42 -23.61 -10.20
N THR A 205 -19.73 -22.70 -10.88
CA THR A 205 -20.00 -22.32 -12.28
C THR A 205 -18.69 -22.17 -13.05
N PRO A 206 -18.11 -23.28 -13.52
CA PRO A 206 -16.87 -23.25 -14.29
C PRO A 206 -17.02 -22.52 -15.62
N GLY A 207 -15.91 -21.98 -16.16
CA GLY A 207 -15.87 -21.37 -17.50
C GLY A 207 -16.31 -19.92 -17.56
N GLN A 208 -16.52 -19.26 -16.42
CA GLN A 208 -16.75 -17.81 -16.40
C GLN A 208 -15.51 -17.03 -16.84
N PRO A 209 -15.68 -15.87 -17.51
CA PRO A 209 -14.56 -15.01 -17.84
C PRO A 209 -13.87 -14.50 -16.59
N PRO A 210 -12.53 -14.29 -16.62
CA PRO A 210 -11.80 -13.69 -15.51
C PRO A 210 -12.35 -12.31 -15.16
N THR A 211 -12.40 -12.01 -13.87
CA THR A 211 -12.88 -10.73 -13.34
C THR A 211 -11.85 -10.08 -12.43
N LYS A 212 -11.74 -8.76 -12.52
CA LYS A 212 -10.97 -7.93 -11.60
C LYS A 212 -11.94 -7.24 -10.63
N THR A 213 -11.83 -7.57 -9.34
CA THR A 213 -12.58 -6.91 -8.27
C THR A 213 -11.68 -5.93 -7.53
N GLU A 214 -12.00 -4.65 -7.58
CA GLU A 214 -11.23 -3.61 -6.92
C GLU A 214 -12.01 -3.05 -5.74
N VAL A 215 -11.42 -3.16 -4.53
CA VAL A 215 -12.06 -2.75 -3.27
C VAL A 215 -11.60 -1.34 -2.90
N SER A 216 -12.56 -0.47 -2.59
CA SER A 216 -12.28 0.91 -2.18
C SER A 216 -11.61 0.97 -0.80
N THR A 217 -10.77 2.00 -0.62
CA THR A 217 -10.08 2.30 0.63
C THR A 217 -10.70 3.51 1.33
N MET A 218 -10.40 3.73 2.60
CA MET A 218 -10.93 4.85 3.39
C MET A 218 -9.83 5.55 4.20
N LEU A 219 -9.91 6.88 4.29
CA LEU A 219 -9.03 7.65 5.17
C LEU A 219 -9.51 7.53 6.64
N VAL A 220 -8.60 7.12 7.51
CA VAL A 220 -8.77 7.10 8.97
C VAL A 220 -7.97 8.25 9.57
N LYS A 221 -8.66 9.29 10.00
CA LYS A 221 -8.03 10.48 10.63
C LYS A 221 -7.74 10.20 12.09
N ARG A 222 -6.51 10.54 12.50
CA ARG A 222 -6.04 10.47 13.89
C ARG A 222 -5.18 11.69 14.21
N GLY A 223 -4.10 11.55 14.96
CA GLY A 223 -3.33 12.66 15.54
C GLY A 223 -2.10 13.13 14.77
N THR A 224 -1.65 12.42 13.72
CA THR A 224 -0.42 12.78 13.00
C THR A 224 -0.60 13.81 11.87
N VAL A 225 -1.84 14.27 11.64
CA VAL A 225 -2.17 15.37 10.71
C VAL A 225 -3.36 16.16 11.20
#